data_a610f1a0edf8046c94af92ffc678700e
#
_entry.id   a610f1a0edf8046c94af92ffc678700e
#
_cell.length_a   1.000
_cell.length_b   1.000
_cell.length_c   1.000
_cell.angle_alpha   90.00
_cell.angle_beta   90.00
_cell.angle_gamma   90.00
#
_symmetry.space_group_name_H-M   'P 1'
#
loop_
_entity.id
_entity.type
_entity.pdbx_description
1 polymer ?
#
loop_
_entity_poly.entity_id
_entity_poly.type
_entity_poly.pdbx_seq_one_letter_code
_entity_poly.pdbx_strand_id
1 'polypeptide(L)'
;MNKSMIIKKEVTFKATNEKIWDLLTNPEMTKQYMFGCEVISHWSVGSSIIWKGFTEHGKEVIYVKGKITDITKGKSVSFTMFDPNIGIKDIPKNYVVLTYKLIEFENGTKLTITQGDFNDSENAKKRYEESEGGWDLVIPIMKKLIEK
;
A
#
# COMPACT_ATOMS: atom_id res chain seq x y z
N MET A 1 7.64 12.44 -25.09
CA MET A 1 8.04 11.47 -24.05
C MET A 1 7.05 11.50 -22.90
N ASN A 2 6.55 10.33 -22.54
CA ASN A 2 5.65 10.24 -21.39
C ASN A 2 6.46 10.32 -20.11
N LYS A 3 6.07 11.23 -19.22
CA LYS A 3 6.66 11.25 -17.88
C LYS A 3 6.23 9.97 -17.15
N SER A 4 7.12 9.38 -16.36
CA SER A 4 6.71 8.28 -15.50
C SER A 4 5.73 8.82 -14.45
N MET A 5 4.71 8.03 -14.16
CA MET A 5 3.74 8.32 -13.11
C MET A 5 3.99 7.38 -11.94
N ILE A 6 5.11 7.59 -11.28
CA ILE A 6 5.53 6.78 -10.14
C ILE A 6 5.52 7.65 -8.89
N ILE A 7 4.79 7.19 -7.88
CA ILE A 7 4.77 7.83 -6.57
C ILE A 7 5.94 7.26 -5.77
N LYS A 8 6.70 8.14 -5.13
CA LYS A 8 7.75 7.72 -4.20
C LYS A 8 7.65 8.58 -2.95
N LYS A 9 7.48 7.93 -1.80
CA LYS A 9 7.44 8.59 -0.49
C LYS A 9 8.45 7.93 0.42
N GLU A 10 9.09 8.72 1.25
CA GLU A 10 10.04 8.23 2.26
C GLU A 10 9.61 8.73 3.62
N VAL A 11 9.57 7.82 4.58
CA VAL A 11 9.14 8.13 5.95
C VAL A 11 10.14 7.50 6.91
N THR A 12 10.62 8.27 7.89
CA THR A 12 11.46 7.70 8.96
C THR A 12 10.65 7.55 10.23
N PHE A 13 10.86 6.43 10.91
CA PHE A 13 10.18 6.12 12.17
C PHE A 13 11.22 5.80 13.24
N LYS A 14 10.96 6.23 14.47
CA LYS A 14 11.78 5.86 15.62
C LYS A 14 11.31 4.50 16.16
N ALA A 15 11.49 3.48 15.36
CA ALA A 15 11.02 2.12 15.65
C ALA A 15 11.83 1.09 14.88
N THR A 16 11.77 -0.16 15.32
CA THR A 16 12.49 -1.25 14.65
C THR A 16 11.81 -1.64 13.34
N ASN A 17 12.55 -2.30 12.46
CA ASN A 17 11.99 -2.86 11.23
C ASN A 17 10.81 -3.79 11.53
N GLU A 18 10.94 -4.59 12.57
CA GLU A 18 9.89 -5.52 12.98
C GLU A 18 8.58 -4.81 13.31
N LYS A 19 8.67 -3.71 14.03
CA LYS A 19 7.49 -2.92 14.39
C LYS A 19 6.84 -2.26 13.17
N ILE A 20 7.65 -1.77 12.24
CA ILE A 20 7.12 -1.16 11.01
C ILE A 20 6.55 -2.24 10.09
N TRP A 21 7.18 -3.42 10.03
CA TRP A 21 6.64 -4.53 9.27
C TRP A 21 5.25 -4.92 9.78
N ASP A 22 5.08 -4.97 11.10
CA ASP A 22 3.78 -5.22 11.72
C ASP A 22 2.76 -4.14 11.33
N LEU A 23 3.17 -2.88 11.35
CA LEU A 23 2.31 -1.77 10.93
C LEU A 23 1.77 -1.99 9.51
N LEU A 24 2.60 -2.52 8.60
CA LEU A 24 2.24 -2.70 7.19
C LEU A 24 1.45 -3.97 6.92
N THR A 25 1.60 -5.01 7.73
CA THR A 25 1.05 -6.34 7.42
C THR A 25 -0.03 -6.82 8.38
N ASN A 26 -0.15 -6.21 9.54
CA ASN A 26 -1.16 -6.61 10.53
C ASN A 26 -2.48 -5.87 10.24
N PRO A 27 -3.58 -6.61 9.94
CA PRO A 27 -4.86 -5.94 9.64
C PRO A 27 -5.39 -5.07 10.76
N GLU A 28 -5.10 -5.40 12.03
CA GLU A 28 -5.48 -4.57 13.17
C GLU A 28 -4.78 -3.20 13.16
N MET A 29 -3.59 -3.15 12.54
CA MET A 29 -2.85 -1.89 12.38
C MET A 29 -3.31 -1.15 11.13
N THR A 30 -3.43 -1.86 9.98
CA THR A 30 -3.78 -1.20 8.72
C THR A 30 -5.14 -0.51 8.76
N LYS A 31 -6.11 -1.07 9.47
CA LYS A 31 -7.44 -0.45 9.58
C LYS A 31 -7.39 0.90 10.28
N GLN A 32 -6.35 1.17 11.07
CA GLN A 32 -6.22 2.41 11.79
C GLN A 32 -5.68 3.56 10.94
N TYR A 33 -5.01 3.28 9.82
CA TYR A 33 -4.46 4.35 8.98
C TYR A 33 -4.88 4.27 7.52
N MET A 34 -5.40 3.13 7.05
CA MET A 34 -5.75 2.93 5.65
C MET A 34 -7.28 2.96 5.45
N PHE A 35 -7.88 4.08 5.87
CA PHE A 35 -9.33 4.34 5.67
C PHE A 35 -10.23 3.21 6.18
N GLY A 36 -9.83 2.57 7.28
CA GLY A 36 -10.59 1.48 7.87
C GLY A 36 -10.38 0.13 7.20
N CYS A 37 -9.46 0.04 6.25
CA CYS A 37 -9.23 -1.21 5.50
C CYS A 37 -8.26 -2.15 6.21
N GLU A 38 -8.62 -3.43 6.24
CA GLU A 38 -7.78 -4.50 6.74
C GLU A 38 -7.07 -5.17 5.57
N VAL A 39 -5.74 -5.32 5.66
CA VAL A 39 -4.97 -6.03 4.65
C VAL A 39 -4.97 -7.53 4.98
N ILE A 40 -5.32 -8.36 4.01
CA ILE A 40 -5.38 -9.81 4.19
C ILE A 40 -4.53 -10.49 3.14
N SER A 41 -3.56 -11.29 3.56
CA SER A 41 -2.69 -12.05 2.67
C SER A 41 -2.01 -13.19 3.45
N HIS A 42 -1.52 -14.19 2.71
CA HIS A 42 -0.65 -15.24 3.28
C HIS A 42 0.83 -14.81 3.23
N TRP A 43 1.11 -13.65 2.63
CA TRP A 43 2.44 -13.04 2.59
C TRP A 43 3.54 -13.96 2.02
N SER A 44 3.22 -14.60 0.89
CA SER A 44 4.18 -15.38 0.10
C SER A 44 4.02 -15.03 -1.37
N VAL A 45 5.08 -15.22 -2.16
CA VAL A 45 5.04 -14.93 -3.60
C VAL A 45 3.91 -15.72 -4.24
N GLY A 46 3.08 -15.04 -5.03
CA GLY A 46 1.93 -15.63 -5.70
C GLY A 46 0.65 -15.66 -4.89
N SER A 47 0.72 -15.37 -3.58
CA SER A 47 -0.51 -15.34 -2.77
C SER A 47 -1.30 -14.08 -3.06
N SER A 48 -2.62 -14.17 -2.90
CA SER A 48 -3.48 -13.01 -3.06
C SER A 48 -3.26 -12.02 -1.92
N ILE A 49 -3.54 -10.76 -2.19
CA ILE A 49 -3.61 -9.71 -1.18
C ILE A 49 -4.86 -8.91 -1.45
N ILE A 50 -5.65 -8.66 -0.41
CA ILE A 50 -6.84 -7.83 -0.51
C ILE A 50 -6.82 -6.79 0.60
N TRP A 51 -7.42 -5.64 0.30
CA TRP A 51 -7.69 -4.60 1.28
C TRP A 51 -9.21 -4.51 1.38
N LYS A 52 -9.76 -4.91 2.50
CA LYS A 52 -11.20 -4.92 2.69
C LYS A 52 -11.62 -3.98 3.82
N GLY A 53 -12.79 -3.40 3.67
CA GLY A 53 -13.37 -2.55 4.69
C GLY A 53 -14.88 -2.71 4.71
N PHE A 54 -15.54 -1.81 5.41
CA PHE A 54 -16.99 -1.85 5.54
C PHE A 54 -17.58 -0.50 5.17
N THR A 55 -18.72 -0.52 4.48
CA THR A 55 -19.48 0.70 4.21
C THR A 55 -20.10 1.17 5.52
N GLU A 56 -20.65 2.39 5.53
CA GLU A 56 -21.37 2.91 6.70
C GLU A 56 -22.58 2.07 7.08
N HIS A 57 -23.06 1.23 6.16
CA HIS A 57 -24.17 0.30 6.44
C HIS A 57 -23.68 -1.09 6.87
N GLY A 58 -22.37 -1.24 7.11
CA GLY A 58 -21.79 -2.50 7.57
C GLY A 58 -21.56 -3.56 6.51
N LYS A 59 -21.69 -3.20 5.23
CA LYS A 59 -21.43 -4.13 4.13
C LYS A 59 -19.94 -4.24 3.85
N GLU A 60 -19.41 -5.47 3.82
CA GLU A 60 -18.02 -5.72 3.49
C GLU A 60 -17.74 -5.42 2.03
N VAL A 61 -16.66 -4.70 1.75
CA VAL A 61 -16.23 -4.34 0.40
C VAL A 61 -14.75 -4.59 0.26
N ILE A 62 -14.36 -5.20 -0.87
CA ILE A 62 -12.95 -5.32 -1.23
C ILE A 62 -12.60 -4.08 -2.05
N TYR A 63 -11.79 -3.19 -1.46
CA TYR A 63 -11.40 -1.94 -2.09
C TYR A 63 -10.19 -2.09 -3.01
N VAL A 64 -9.30 -3.04 -2.72
CA VAL A 64 -8.11 -3.31 -3.53
C VAL A 64 -7.84 -4.80 -3.51
N LYS A 65 -7.43 -5.34 -4.65
CA LYS A 65 -6.99 -6.73 -4.76
C LYS A 65 -5.74 -6.82 -5.62
N GLY A 66 -4.96 -7.86 -5.43
CA GLY A 66 -3.77 -8.12 -6.21
C GLY A 66 -3.07 -9.39 -5.76
N LYS A 67 -1.77 -9.47 -6.10
CA LYS A 67 -0.93 -10.61 -5.73
C LYS A 67 0.43 -10.14 -5.28
N ILE A 68 1.00 -10.87 -4.33
CA ILE A 68 2.38 -10.64 -3.89
C ILE A 68 3.32 -11.09 -5.02
N THR A 69 4.17 -10.19 -5.48
CA THR A 69 5.13 -10.48 -6.54
C THR A 69 6.54 -10.72 -6.01
N ASP A 70 6.87 -10.14 -4.87
CA ASP A 70 8.18 -10.32 -4.24
C ASP A 70 8.04 -10.01 -2.76
N ILE A 71 8.77 -10.73 -1.91
CA ILE A 71 8.73 -10.48 -0.47
C ILE A 71 10.00 -10.99 0.20
N THR A 72 10.55 -10.16 1.09
CA THR A 72 11.59 -10.55 2.03
C THR A 72 11.10 -10.08 3.40
N LYS A 73 10.65 -11.02 4.21
CA LYS A 73 10.00 -10.71 5.50
C LYS A 73 10.82 -9.74 6.34
N GLY A 74 10.16 -8.67 6.78
CA GLY A 74 10.78 -7.66 7.61
C GLY A 74 11.63 -6.64 6.85
N LYS A 75 11.76 -6.79 5.53
CA LYS A 75 12.61 -5.91 4.72
C LYS A 75 11.90 -5.28 3.54
N SER A 76 11.15 -6.06 2.78
CA SER A 76 10.45 -5.52 1.60
C SER A 76 9.31 -6.42 1.16
N VAL A 77 8.32 -5.82 0.52
CA VAL A 77 7.25 -6.55 -0.14
C VAL A 77 6.75 -5.73 -1.32
N SER A 78 6.53 -6.42 -2.44
CA SER A 78 5.92 -5.82 -3.64
C SER A 78 4.67 -6.60 -3.99
N PHE A 79 3.64 -5.88 -4.38
CA PHE A 79 2.39 -6.52 -4.81
C PHE A 79 1.68 -5.65 -5.83
N THR A 80 0.84 -6.31 -6.65
CA THR A 80 0.00 -5.61 -7.61
C THR A 80 -1.26 -5.11 -6.92
N MET A 81 -1.83 -4.02 -7.43
CA MET A 81 -3.03 -3.39 -6.88
C MET A 81 -4.02 -3.04 -7.95
N PHE A 82 -5.28 -3.39 -7.72
CA PHE A 82 -6.38 -3.06 -8.60
C PHE A 82 -7.62 -2.78 -7.74
N ASP A 83 -8.31 -1.67 -8.05
CA ASP A 83 -9.57 -1.34 -7.37
C ASP A 83 -10.74 -1.85 -8.23
N PRO A 84 -11.44 -2.90 -7.78
CA PRO A 84 -12.54 -3.48 -8.58
C PRO A 84 -13.81 -2.63 -8.60
N ASN A 85 -13.82 -1.48 -7.91
CA ASN A 85 -15.03 -0.67 -7.73
C ASN A 85 -15.09 0.59 -8.60
N ILE A 86 -14.05 0.87 -9.39
CA ILE A 86 -13.96 2.12 -10.13
C ILE A 86 -14.34 2.02 -11.62
N GLY A 87 -14.87 0.87 -12.03
CA GLY A 87 -15.41 0.72 -13.39
C GLY A 87 -14.41 0.49 -14.50
N ILE A 88 -13.16 0.22 -14.20
CA ILE A 88 -12.15 -0.12 -15.21
C ILE A 88 -12.03 -1.64 -15.34
N LYS A 89 -11.50 -2.09 -16.48
CA LYS A 89 -11.37 -3.52 -16.74
C LYS A 89 -10.33 -4.19 -15.85
N ASP A 90 -10.63 -5.39 -15.40
CA ASP A 90 -9.70 -6.21 -14.63
C ASP A 90 -8.74 -6.93 -15.58
N ILE A 91 -7.73 -6.21 -16.03
CA ILE A 91 -6.69 -6.70 -16.94
C ILE A 91 -5.32 -6.24 -16.42
N PRO A 92 -4.23 -6.96 -16.79
CA PRO A 92 -2.90 -6.68 -16.20
C PRO A 92 -2.45 -5.22 -16.27
N LYS A 93 -2.70 -4.52 -17.37
CA LYS A 93 -2.26 -3.12 -17.50
C LYS A 93 -2.93 -2.18 -16.51
N ASN A 94 -4.05 -2.56 -15.92
CA ASN A 94 -4.77 -1.75 -14.94
C ASN A 94 -4.34 -2.06 -13.50
N TYR A 95 -3.43 -2.99 -13.29
CA TYR A 95 -2.80 -3.24 -12.01
C TYR A 95 -1.52 -2.42 -11.91
N VAL A 96 -1.33 -1.72 -10.80
CA VAL A 96 -0.07 -1.02 -10.53
C VAL A 96 0.66 -1.75 -9.42
N VAL A 97 1.98 -1.60 -9.36
CA VAL A 97 2.81 -2.26 -8.34
C VAL A 97 3.05 -1.30 -7.19
N LEU A 98 2.82 -1.79 -5.98
CA LEU A 98 3.20 -1.08 -4.76
C LEU A 98 4.35 -1.84 -4.12
N THR A 99 5.40 -1.11 -3.73
CA THR A 99 6.53 -1.68 -3.01
C THR A 99 6.75 -0.94 -1.71
N TYR A 100 6.85 -1.70 -0.62
CA TYR A 100 7.33 -1.19 0.67
C TYR A 100 8.75 -1.72 0.87
N LYS A 101 9.67 -0.83 1.21
CA LYS A 101 11.05 -1.22 1.50
C LYS A 101 11.47 -0.59 2.82
N LEU A 102 11.99 -1.42 3.73
CA LEU A 102 12.44 -0.99 5.04
C LEU A 102 13.97 -1.00 5.09
N ILE A 103 14.55 0.12 5.50
CA ILE A 103 15.99 0.25 5.69
C ILE A 103 16.22 0.64 7.14
N GLU A 104 16.91 -0.24 7.87
CA GLU A 104 17.25 0.01 9.27
C GLU A 104 18.42 0.98 9.36
N PHE A 105 18.34 1.91 10.29
CA PHE A 105 19.46 2.78 10.60
C PHE A 105 19.57 2.91 12.13
N GLU A 106 20.59 3.60 12.61
CA GLU A 106 20.93 3.64 14.03
C GLU A 106 19.76 3.97 14.95
N ASN A 107 18.91 4.90 14.57
CA ASN A 107 17.84 5.39 15.43
C ASN A 107 16.43 4.99 14.96
N GLY A 108 16.33 4.05 14.04
CA GLY A 108 15.01 3.64 13.58
C GLY A 108 14.98 2.95 12.22
N THR A 109 13.88 3.17 11.52
CA THR A 109 13.62 2.55 10.21
C THR A 109 13.14 3.61 9.22
N LYS A 110 13.71 3.55 8.00
CA LYS A 110 13.19 4.34 6.89
C LYS A 110 12.31 3.43 6.03
N LEU A 111 11.06 3.84 5.84
CA LEU A 111 10.12 3.17 4.93
C LEU A 111 10.12 3.93 3.61
N THR A 112 10.39 3.24 2.52
CA THR A 112 10.22 3.79 1.18
C THR A 112 8.98 3.16 0.57
N ILE A 113 8.06 4.00 0.09
CA ILE A 113 6.82 3.56 -0.56
C ILE A 113 6.92 3.96 -2.03
N THR A 114 6.83 2.98 -2.93
CA THR A 114 6.86 3.23 -4.38
C THR A 114 5.61 2.64 -4.98
N GLN A 115 4.89 3.42 -5.78
CA GLN A 115 3.65 2.95 -6.41
C GLN A 115 3.59 3.43 -7.85
N GLY A 116 3.44 2.52 -8.79
CA GLY A 116 3.36 2.82 -10.22
C GLY A 116 4.04 1.72 -11.05
N ASP A 117 4.29 1.95 -12.32
CA ASP A 117 3.96 3.15 -13.09
C ASP A 117 2.47 3.12 -13.49
N PHE A 118 1.79 4.25 -13.37
CA PHE A 118 0.36 4.34 -13.73
C PHE A 118 0.14 4.59 -15.23
N ASN A 119 1.20 4.90 -15.98
CA ASN A 119 1.09 5.40 -17.36
C ASN A 119 0.25 4.54 -18.30
N ASP A 120 0.35 3.22 -18.21
CA ASP A 120 -0.37 2.34 -19.12
C ASP A 120 -1.76 1.94 -18.62
N SER A 121 -2.12 2.40 -17.42
CA SER A 121 -3.41 2.05 -16.84
C SER A 121 -4.52 3.00 -17.31
N GLU A 122 -5.75 2.49 -17.28
CA GLU A 122 -6.93 3.31 -17.54
C GLU A 122 -7.08 4.35 -16.42
N ASN A 123 -7.46 5.58 -16.78
CA ASN A 123 -7.57 6.71 -15.84
C ASN A 123 -6.26 7.00 -15.09
N ALA A 124 -5.14 6.84 -15.77
CA ALA A 124 -3.80 6.93 -15.17
C ALA A 124 -3.60 8.20 -14.33
N LYS A 125 -3.87 9.35 -14.89
CA LYS A 125 -3.66 10.64 -14.19
C LYS A 125 -4.51 10.75 -12.93
N LYS A 126 -5.78 10.40 -13.03
CA LYS A 126 -6.71 10.46 -11.89
C LYS A 126 -6.27 9.50 -10.79
N ARG A 127 -5.95 8.27 -11.15
CA ARG A 127 -5.50 7.27 -10.19
C ARG A 127 -4.19 7.67 -9.50
N TYR A 128 -3.25 8.21 -10.29
CA TYR A 128 -1.98 8.70 -9.76
C TYR A 128 -2.21 9.83 -8.74
N GLU A 129 -2.99 10.83 -9.10
CA GLU A 129 -3.24 11.98 -8.22
C GLU A 129 -4.00 11.58 -6.95
N GLU A 130 -5.00 10.71 -7.06
CA GLU A 130 -5.75 10.22 -5.90
C GLU A 130 -4.88 9.40 -4.97
N SER A 131 -4.01 8.55 -5.53
CA SER A 131 -3.10 7.73 -4.73
C SER A 131 -2.08 8.60 -4.01
N GLU A 132 -1.52 9.59 -4.70
CA GLU A 132 -0.56 10.50 -4.08
C GLU A 132 -1.20 11.27 -2.92
N GLY A 133 -2.39 11.81 -3.14
CA GLY A 133 -3.13 12.50 -2.07
C GLY A 133 -3.48 11.57 -0.92
N GLY A 134 -3.80 10.31 -1.22
CA GLY A 134 -4.07 9.30 -0.21
C GLY A 134 -2.86 9.07 0.71
N TRP A 135 -1.66 8.95 0.14
CA TRP A 135 -0.45 8.79 0.95
C TRP A 135 -0.18 10.00 1.83
N ASP A 136 -0.45 11.20 1.33
CA ASP A 136 -0.27 12.42 2.12
C ASP A 136 -1.21 12.46 3.34
N LEU A 137 -2.35 11.78 3.28
CA LEU A 137 -3.26 11.64 4.42
C LEU A 137 -2.84 10.51 5.36
N VAL A 138 -2.39 9.40 4.79
CA VAL A 138 -2.08 8.16 5.52
C VAL A 138 -0.79 8.27 6.34
N ILE A 139 0.26 8.84 5.75
CA ILE A 139 1.59 8.88 6.37
C ILE A 139 1.59 9.56 7.74
N PRO A 140 0.96 10.72 7.94
CA PRO A 140 0.90 11.32 9.28
C PRO A 140 0.23 10.44 10.32
N ILE A 141 -0.79 9.67 9.92
CA ILE A 141 -1.50 8.75 10.82
C ILE A 141 -0.57 7.61 11.21
N MET A 142 0.17 7.06 10.25
CA MET A 142 1.16 6.00 10.51
C MET A 142 2.19 6.47 11.53
N LYS A 143 2.68 7.69 11.37
CA LYS A 143 3.66 8.27 12.30
C LYS A 143 3.08 8.38 13.72
N LYS A 144 1.86 8.84 13.86
CA LYS A 144 1.19 8.94 15.17
C LYS A 144 1.02 7.59 15.84
N LEU A 145 0.69 6.55 15.07
CA LEU A 145 0.49 5.21 15.63
C LEU A 145 1.79 4.63 16.19
N ILE A 146 2.91 4.96 15.58
CA ILE A 146 4.22 4.40 15.95
C ILE A 146 4.94 5.25 16.99
N GLU A 147 4.82 6.56 16.90
CA GLU A 147 5.60 7.50 17.71
C GLU A 147 4.77 8.18 18.80
N LYS A 148 3.89 7.44 19.41
CA LYS A 148 3.13 7.93 20.54
C LYS A 148 4.02 8.25 21.74
#